data_8833e07b3b5112995cfd2bfffaeceb99
#
_entry.id   8833e07b3b5112995cfd2bfffaeceb99
#
_cell.length_a   1.000
_cell.length_b   1.000
_cell.length_c   1.000
_cell.angle_alpha   90.00
_cell.angle_beta   90.00
_cell.angle_gamma   90.00
#
_symmetry.space_group_name_H-M   'P 1'
#
loop_
_entity.id
_entity.type
_entity.pdbx_description
1 polymer ?
#
loop_
_entity_poly.entity_id
_entity_poly.type
_entity_poly.pdbx_seq_one_letter_code
_entity_poly.pdbx_strand_id
1 'polypeptide(L)'
;MSRSIDFIVASNVKKQLNSEQQPTKQILADFKVGVDNAIFSIDTQQNRLLVLLVMRHDEPYLGYWCLPGTLVRKGETLEAAADRILAEKIRVNNLYLEQLYTFGGPGRDPREAADRYDVRYLSVSYFALVRYEAAELIATGVGGIAWYPIDKLPDLAFDHRQIIKYGHQRLRNKLEYSPIAFDVLPELFTLSDLYQLYTTVLGENFSDYSNFRNRLIKLKFLEETEMKASRGS
;
A
#
# COMPACT_ATOMS: atom_id res chain seq x y z
N MET A 1 8.42 -17.69 51.02
CA MET A 1 8.36 -16.25 51.39
C MET A 1 8.83 -15.44 50.17
N SER A 2 7.89 -14.93 49.41
CA SER A 2 8.17 -14.08 48.23
C SER A 2 8.40 -12.64 48.75
N ARG A 3 9.59 -12.08 48.50
CA ARG A 3 9.84 -10.67 48.79
C ARG A 3 9.27 -9.86 47.62
N SER A 4 8.20 -9.11 47.85
CA SER A 4 7.78 -8.06 46.95
C SER A 4 8.82 -6.94 46.95
N ILE A 5 9.28 -6.53 45.78
CA ILE A 5 10.18 -5.40 45.61
C ILE A 5 9.30 -4.20 45.24
N ASP A 6 9.24 -3.22 46.17
CA ASP A 6 8.50 -1.99 45.95
C ASP A 6 9.40 -0.97 45.24
N PHE A 7 8.89 -0.37 44.16
CA PHE A 7 9.57 0.70 43.44
C PHE A 7 8.95 2.06 43.74
N ILE A 8 9.80 3.07 43.99
CA ILE A 8 9.37 4.46 44.09
C ILE A 8 10.02 5.28 42.97
N VAL A 9 9.21 6.15 42.39
CA VAL A 9 9.72 7.09 41.37
C VAL A 9 10.61 8.12 42.06
N ALA A 10 11.83 8.24 41.58
CA ALA A 10 12.81 9.18 42.14
C ALA A 10 12.24 10.62 42.13
N SER A 11 12.46 11.36 43.23
CA SER A 11 11.91 12.71 43.43
C SER A 11 12.31 13.72 42.33
N ASN A 12 13.45 13.50 41.66
CA ASN A 12 13.89 14.32 40.53
C ASN A 12 13.00 14.11 39.26
N VAL A 13 12.47 12.91 39.07
CA VAL A 13 11.57 12.61 37.94
C VAL A 13 10.17 13.24 38.18
N LYS A 14 9.70 13.24 39.44
CA LYS A 14 8.45 13.95 39.82
C LYS A 14 8.57 15.46 39.68
N LYS A 15 9.75 16.07 39.93
CA LYS A 15 9.97 17.51 39.73
C LYS A 15 10.02 17.88 38.25
N GLN A 16 10.51 17.02 37.36
CA GLN A 16 10.47 17.25 35.90
C GLN A 16 9.08 17.12 35.31
N LEU A 17 8.21 16.28 35.88
CA LEU A 17 6.83 16.13 35.45
C LEU A 17 5.91 17.27 35.90
N ASN A 18 6.28 17.99 36.95
CA ASN A 18 5.53 19.10 37.56
C ASN A 18 6.05 20.50 37.20
N SER A 19 6.95 20.66 36.23
CA SER A 19 7.20 21.97 35.69
C SER A 19 5.97 22.40 34.90
N GLU A 20 5.13 23.21 35.51
CA GLU A 20 3.96 23.86 34.92
C GLU A 20 4.41 24.69 33.70
N GLN A 21 4.41 24.05 32.54
CA GLN A 21 4.31 24.77 31.30
C GLN A 21 2.90 25.36 31.25
N GLN A 22 2.79 26.67 31.33
CA GLN A 22 1.53 27.36 31.04
C GLN A 22 1.00 26.76 29.73
N PRO A 23 -0.30 26.41 29.63
CA PRO A 23 -0.84 25.87 28.41
C PRO A 23 -0.71 26.91 27.31
N THR A 24 0.33 26.79 26.50
CA THR A 24 0.39 27.47 25.21
C THR A 24 -0.88 27.09 24.48
N LYS A 25 -1.71 28.10 24.13
CA LYS A 25 -2.93 27.89 23.37
C LYS A 25 -2.57 27.05 22.15
N GLN A 26 -2.91 25.75 22.19
CA GLN A 26 -2.61 24.83 21.10
C GLN A 26 -3.43 25.29 19.89
N ILE A 27 -2.74 25.69 18.84
CA ILE A 27 -3.36 25.96 17.56
C ILE A 27 -3.52 24.60 16.86
N LEU A 28 -4.76 24.18 16.69
CA LEU A 28 -5.08 22.96 15.94
C LEU A 28 -5.04 23.28 14.45
N ALA A 29 -4.43 22.37 13.67
CA ALA A 29 -4.40 22.51 12.23
C ALA A 29 -5.71 21.98 11.61
N ASP A 30 -6.20 22.64 10.58
CA ASP A 30 -7.25 22.11 9.73
C ASP A 30 -6.65 21.11 8.73
N PHE A 31 -7.36 20.01 8.48
CA PHE A 31 -6.89 18.97 7.58
C PHE A 31 -7.83 18.73 6.41
N LYS A 32 -7.27 18.69 5.20
CA LYS A 32 -7.90 18.05 4.05
C LYS A 32 -7.44 16.59 4.00
N VAL A 33 -8.40 15.70 4.00
CA VAL A 33 -8.15 14.25 3.96
C VAL A 33 -8.31 13.75 2.55
N GLY A 34 -7.32 13.04 2.08
CA GLY A 34 -7.33 12.31 0.82
C GLY A 34 -7.11 10.82 1.01
N VAL A 35 -7.29 10.08 -0.05
CA VAL A 35 -6.95 8.66 -0.17
C VAL A 35 -5.98 8.48 -1.33
N ASP A 36 -4.99 7.59 -1.17
CA ASP A 36 -4.07 7.17 -2.22
C ASP A 36 -3.99 5.65 -2.25
N ASN A 37 -4.10 5.05 -3.44
CA ASN A 37 -4.20 3.60 -3.60
C ASN A 37 -2.94 3.03 -4.24
N ALA A 38 -2.17 2.25 -3.50
CA ALA A 38 -1.03 1.48 -3.99
C ALA A 38 -1.52 0.11 -4.53
N ILE A 39 -1.93 0.08 -5.78
CA ILE A 39 -2.40 -1.14 -6.44
C ILE A 39 -1.21 -1.84 -7.07
N PHE A 40 -0.90 -3.02 -6.56
CA PHE A 40 0.17 -3.87 -7.08
C PHE A 40 -0.36 -4.94 -8.01
N SER A 41 0.48 -5.37 -8.92
CA SER A 41 0.26 -6.53 -9.78
C SER A 41 1.57 -7.24 -10.07
N ILE A 42 1.51 -8.44 -10.63
CA ILE A 42 2.70 -9.21 -10.99
C ILE A 42 2.62 -9.55 -12.48
N ASP A 43 3.61 -9.08 -13.22
CA ASP A 43 3.88 -9.56 -14.57
C ASP A 43 4.64 -10.90 -14.45
N THR A 44 3.91 -12.00 -14.65
CA THR A 44 4.46 -13.35 -14.56
C THR A 44 5.39 -13.69 -15.74
N GLN A 45 5.26 -13.01 -16.87
CA GLN A 45 6.12 -13.24 -18.04
C GLN A 45 7.50 -12.60 -17.84
N GLN A 46 7.54 -11.40 -17.23
CA GLN A 46 8.78 -10.67 -16.99
C GLN A 46 9.31 -10.81 -15.55
N ASN A 47 8.58 -11.51 -14.67
CA ASN A 47 8.91 -11.67 -13.25
C ASN A 47 9.10 -10.33 -12.54
N ARG A 48 8.15 -9.42 -12.70
CA ARG A 48 8.22 -8.07 -12.14
C ARG A 48 7.02 -7.75 -11.30
N LEU A 49 7.28 -7.17 -10.13
CA LEU A 49 6.24 -6.52 -9.34
C LEU A 49 5.99 -5.13 -9.90
N LEU A 50 4.73 -4.87 -10.21
CA LEU A 50 4.26 -3.64 -10.82
C LEU A 50 3.40 -2.85 -9.84
N VAL A 51 3.33 -1.54 -10.04
CA VAL A 51 2.37 -0.65 -9.37
C VAL A 51 1.64 0.20 -10.40
N LEU A 52 0.34 0.40 -10.17
CA LEU A 52 -0.50 1.25 -11.01
C LEU A 52 -0.21 2.72 -10.74
N LEU A 53 0.11 3.47 -11.77
CA LEU A 53 0.32 4.91 -11.72
C LEU A 53 -0.60 5.63 -12.70
N VAL A 54 -0.95 6.86 -12.35
CA VAL A 54 -1.70 7.78 -13.19
C VAL A 54 -0.92 9.09 -13.37
N MET A 55 -1.05 9.71 -14.52
CA MET A 55 -0.43 11.01 -14.78
C MET A 55 -1.32 12.13 -14.26
N ARG A 56 -0.73 13.10 -13.58
CA ARG A 56 -1.45 14.26 -13.05
C ARG A 56 -1.75 15.29 -14.14
N HIS A 57 -2.94 15.87 -14.06
CA HIS A 57 -3.40 16.92 -14.97
C HIS A 57 -3.49 18.30 -14.32
N ASP A 58 -3.31 18.36 -13.00
CA ASP A 58 -3.47 19.58 -12.22
C ASP A 58 -2.21 19.85 -11.37
N GLU A 59 -1.99 21.14 -11.09
CA GLU A 59 -1.00 21.55 -10.10
C GLU A 59 -1.43 21.15 -8.66
N PRO A 60 -0.51 20.90 -7.77
CA PRO A 60 0.93 20.82 -7.99
C PRO A 60 1.31 19.52 -8.73
N TYR A 61 2.49 19.49 -9.32
CA TYR A 61 3.05 18.34 -10.04
C TYR A 61 2.32 17.98 -11.35
N LEU A 62 1.85 18.96 -12.11
CA LEU A 62 1.33 18.74 -13.47
C LEU A 62 2.32 17.91 -14.31
N GLY A 63 1.84 16.82 -14.93
CA GLY A 63 2.65 15.93 -15.77
C GLY A 63 3.49 14.89 -15.02
N TYR A 64 3.52 14.91 -13.70
CA TYR A 64 4.16 13.86 -12.91
C TYR A 64 3.25 12.65 -12.75
N TRP A 65 3.87 11.49 -12.55
CA TRP A 65 3.14 10.27 -12.21
C TRP A 65 2.80 10.23 -10.71
N CYS A 66 1.68 9.63 -10.36
CA CYS A 66 1.23 9.50 -8.99
C CYS A 66 0.39 8.23 -8.79
N LEU A 67 0.15 7.86 -7.55
CA LEU A 67 -0.85 6.84 -7.21
C LEU A 67 -2.26 7.35 -7.57
N PRO A 68 -3.20 6.47 -7.94
CA PRO A 68 -4.61 6.82 -8.00
C PRO A 68 -5.09 7.34 -6.65
N GLY A 69 -5.41 8.61 -6.56
CA GLY A 69 -5.76 9.28 -5.31
C GLY A 69 -6.75 10.42 -5.51
N THR A 70 -7.45 10.78 -4.46
CA THR A 70 -8.46 11.86 -4.47
C THR A 70 -8.70 12.40 -3.07
N LEU A 71 -9.25 13.61 -2.98
CA LEU A 71 -9.77 14.14 -1.72
C LEU A 71 -11.12 13.51 -1.39
N VAL A 72 -11.34 13.24 -0.10
CA VAL A 72 -12.60 12.73 0.43
C VAL A 72 -13.66 13.82 0.39
N ARG A 73 -14.84 13.51 -0.11
CA ARG A 73 -15.97 14.44 -0.22
C ARG A 73 -16.75 14.50 1.10
N LYS A 74 -17.49 15.58 1.31
CA LYS A 74 -18.39 15.69 2.47
C LYS A 74 -19.43 14.56 2.43
N GLY A 75 -19.51 13.82 3.52
CA GLY A 75 -20.43 12.68 3.66
C GLY A 75 -19.98 11.39 2.99
N GLU A 76 -18.76 11.34 2.44
CA GLU A 76 -18.15 10.17 1.85
C GLU A 76 -17.26 9.45 2.89
N THR A 77 -17.25 8.12 2.91
CA THR A 77 -16.29 7.35 3.70
C THR A 77 -14.93 7.28 2.99
N LEU A 78 -13.88 6.90 3.72
CA LEU A 78 -12.54 6.73 3.14
C LEU A 78 -12.53 5.62 2.08
N GLU A 79 -13.21 4.53 2.37
CA GLU A 79 -13.36 3.38 1.46
C GLU A 79 -14.11 3.79 0.20
N ALA A 80 -15.24 4.51 0.33
CA ALA A 80 -16.01 4.99 -0.82
C ALA A 80 -15.18 5.94 -1.72
N ALA A 81 -14.33 6.78 -1.12
CA ALA A 81 -13.43 7.64 -1.88
C ALA A 81 -12.35 6.83 -2.63
N ALA A 82 -11.79 5.80 -1.98
CA ALA A 82 -10.80 4.91 -2.56
C ALA A 82 -11.41 4.10 -3.73
N ASP A 83 -12.59 3.52 -3.53
CA ASP A 83 -13.31 2.77 -4.55
C ASP A 83 -13.70 3.66 -5.74
N ARG A 84 -14.18 4.86 -5.48
CA ARG A 84 -14.57 5.83 -6.52
C ARG A 84 -13.42 6.16 -7.46
N ILE A 85 -12.25 6.52 -6.93
CA ILE A 85 -11.11 6.87 -7.79
C ILE A 85 -10.58 5.67 -8.56
N LEU A 86 -10.64 4.47 -7.98
CA LEU A 86 -10.21 3.27 -8.67
C LEU A 86 -11.19 2.85 -9.76
N ALA A 87 -12.49 2.95 -9.54
CA ALA A 87 -13.50 2.66 -10.55
C ALA A 87 -13.35 3.52 -11.82
N GLU A 88 -12.78 4.73 -11.69
CA GLU A 88 -12.45 5.61 -12.81
C GLU A 88 -11.17 5.19 -13.57
N LYS A 89 -10.31 4.37 -12.98
CA LYS A 89 -8.96 4.09 -13.50
C LYS A 89 -8.78 2.64 -13.93
N ILE A 90 -9.43 1.70 -13.26
CA ILE A 90 -9.21 0.29 -13.47
C ILE A 90 -10.53 -0.50 -13.34
N ARG A 91 -10.75 -1.47 -14.22
CA ARG A 91 -11.77 -2.49 -14.05
C ARG A 91 -11.12 -3.76 -13.58
N VAL A 92 -11.49 -4.20 -12.40
CA VAL A 92 -11.08 -5.48 -11.83
C VAL A 92 -12.21 -6.03 -10.97
N ASN A 93 -12.49 -7.33 -11.10
CA ASN A 93 -13.48 -8.00 -10.27
C ASN A 93 -12.92 -8.25 -8.87
N ASN A 94 -13.76 -8.07 -7.83
CA ASN A 94 -13.45 -8.39 -6.46
C ASN A 94 -12.17 -7.69 -5.93
N LEU A 95 -12.03 -6.39 -6.23
CA LEU A 95 -10.94 -5.61 -5.68
C LEU A 95 -11.14 -5.42 -4.17
N TYR A 96 -10.30 -6.06 -3.37
CA TYR A 96 -10.25 -5.87 -1.93
C TYR A 96 -9.14 -4.90 -1.56
N LEU A 97 -9.52 -3.73 -1.03
CA LEU A 97 -8.60 -2.73 -0.54
C LEU A 97 -8.37 -2.92 0.95
N GLU A 98 -7.12 -2.96 1.36
CA GLU A 98 -6.73 -2.93 2.77
C GLU A 98 -6.10 -1.58 3.09
N GLN A 99 -6.52 -0.99 4.20
CA GLN A 99 -5.88 0.23 4.69
C GLN A 99 -4.43 -0.05 5.06
N LEU A 100 -3.54 0.76 4.52
CA LEU A 100 -2.10 0.61 4.67
C LEU A 100 -1.55 1.41 5.84
N TYR A 101 -1.64 2.73 5.72
CA TYR A 101 -1.09 3.68 6.68
C TYR A 101 -1.63 5.09 6.39
N THR A 102 -1.53 6.00 7.38
CA THR A 102 -1.88 7.41 7.20
C THR A 102 -0.62 8.25 7.12
N PHE A 103 -0.40 8.90 5.98
CA PHE A 103 0.70 9.80 5.73
C PHE A 103 0.26 11.24 5.99
N GLY A 104 0.89 11.91 6.95
CA GLY A 104 0.47 13.24 7.39
C GLY A 104 1.66 14.08 7.89
N GLY A 105 2.88 13.77 7.44
CA GLY A 105 4.05 14.57 7.78
C GLY A 105 3.89 16.02 7.30
N PRO A 106 4.34 17.04 8.07
CA PRO A 106 4.34 18.43 7.61
C PRO A 106 5.12 18.58 6.29
N GLY A 107 4.56 19.35 5.36
CA GLY A 107 5.19 19.63 4.07
C GLY A 107 5.14 18.48 3.05
N ARG A 108 4.36 17.41 3.32
CA ARG A 108 4.15 16.35 2.34
C ARG A 108 3.47 16.82 1.06
N ASP A 109 2.70 17.89 1.16
CA ASP A 109 2.01 18.52 0.05
C ASP A 109 2.44 19.99 -0.05
N PRO A 110 2.97 20.45 -1.20
CA PRO A 110 3.43 21.82 -1.35
C PRO A 110 2.33 22.87 -1.23
N ARG A 111 1.05 22.47 -1.34
CA ARG A 111 -0.10 23.34 -1.10
C ARG A 111 -0.17 23.82 0.35
N GLU A 112 0.41 23.07 1.31
CA GLU A 112 0.49 23.48 2.72
C GLU A 112 1.23 24.83 2.89
N ALA A 113 2.28 25.07 2.11
CA ALA A 113 3.04 26.32 2.15
C ALA A 113 2.33 27.47 1.45
N ALA A 114 1.43 27.17 0.51
CA ALA A 114 0.71 28.17 -0.28
C ALA A 114 -0.64 28.55 0.34
N ASP A 115 -1.16 27.76 1.28
CA ASP A 115 -2.47 27.98 1.89
C ASP A 115 -2.37 29.02 3.03
N ARG A 116 -3.13 30.10 2.93
CA ARG A 116 -3.20 31.17 3.94
C ARG A 116 -3.86 30.74 5.26
N TYR A 117 -4.44 29.54 5.30
CA TYR A 117 -5.26 29.03 6.40
C TYR A 117 -4.58 27.91 7.21
N ASP A 118 -3.26 27.71 7.05
CA ASP A 118 -2.53 26.61 7.71
C ASP A 118 -3.16 25.22 7.49
N VAL A 119 -3.78 25.01 6.33
CA VAL A 119 -4.40 23.74 6.00
C VAL A 119 -3.33 22.71 5.69
N ARG A 120 -3.41 21.58 6.36
CA ARG A 120 -2.55 20.42 6.14
C ARG A 120 -3.26 19.35 5.32
N TYR A 121 -2.49 18.45 4.72
CA TYR A 121 -3.00 17.36 3.93
C TYR A 121 -2.63 16.02 4.54
N LEU A 122 -3.63 15.18 4.77
CA LEU A 122 -3.47 13.78 5.16
C LEU A 122 -3.82 12.88 3.97
N SER A 123 -3.06 11.81 3.80
CA SER A 123 -3.44 10.70 2.93
C SER A 123 -3.64 9.44 3.74
N VAL A 124 -4.85 8.92 3.74
CA VAL A 124 -5.12 7.56 4.19
C VAL A 124 -4.88 6.64 3.00
N SER A 125 -3.80 5.89 3.05
CA SER A 125 -3.41 5.06 1.92
C SER A 125 -3.96 3.65 2.06
N TYR A 126 -4.35 3.08 0.92
CA TYR A 126 -4.81 1.71 0.77
C TYR A 126 -3.86 0.94 -0.15
N PHE A 127 -3.88 -0.38 -0.06
CA PHE A 127 -3.19 -1.22 -1.03
C PHE A 127 -4.03 -2.43 -1.40
N ALA A 128 -3.75 -2.97 -2.58
CA ALA A 128 -4.28 -4.23 -3.05
C ALA A 128 -3.25 -4.92 -3.94
N LEU A 129 -3.38 -6.23 -4.06
CA LEU A 129 -2.70 -7.03 -5.07
C LEU A 129 -3.76 -7.57 -6.04
N VAL A 130 -3.61 -7.28 -7.34
CA VAL A 130 -4.56 -7.69 -8.36
C VAL A 130 -3.89 -8.53 -9.44
N ARG A 131 -4.65 -9.38 -10.09
CA ARG A 131 -4.16 -10.17 -11.22
C ARG A 131 -3.96 -9.27 -12.44
N TYR A 132 -2.76 -9.32 -13.04
CA TYR A 132 -2.37 -8.45 -14.15
C TYR A 132 -3.29 -8.59 -15.36
N GLU A 133 -3.56 -9.81 -15.78
CA GLU A 133 -4.39 -10.13 -16.95
C GLU A 133 -5.88 -9.84 -16.73
N ALA A 134 -6.31 -9.75 -15.48
CA ALA A 134 -7.71 -9.45 -15.13
C ALA A 134 -7.96 -7.95 -14.93
N ALA A 135 -6.91 -7.12 -14.94
CA ALA A 135 -6.96 -5.69 -14.67
C ALA A 135 -7.01 -4.89 -15.97
N GLU A 136 -8.17 -4.43 -16.37
CA GLU A 136 -8.34 -3.56 -17.54
C GLU A 136 -8.14 -2.09 -17.13
N LEU A 137 -7.15 -1.42 -17.73
CA LEU A 137 -6.92 0.00 -17.52
C LEU A 137 -7.92 0.84 -18.30
N ILE A 138 -8.57 1.79 -17.61
CA ILE A 138 -9.52 2.71 -18.22
C ILE A 138 -8.78 3.96 -18.67
N ALA A 139 -8.50 4.07 -19.96
CA ALA A 139 -7.94 5.28 -20.54
C ALA A 139 -9.01 6.38 -20.56
N THR A 140 -8.94 7.33 -19.64
CA THR A 140 -9.85 8.46 -19.59
C THR A 140 -9.16 9.71 -20.11
N GLY A 141 -9.47 10.13 -21.35
CA GLY A 141 -9.10 11.44 -21.89
C GLY A 141 -7.60 11.75 -21.94
N VAL A 142 -7.25 13.00 -21.65
CA VAL A 142 -5.86 13.48 -21.60
C VAL A 142 -5.20 12.96 -20.34
N GLY A 143 -4.29 12.00 -20.45
CA GLY A 143 -3.47 11.50 -19.36
C GLY A 143 -3.21 10.02 -19.37
N GLY A 144 -1.99 9.69 -18.93
CA GLY A 144 -1.54 8.32 -18.89
C GLY A 144 -2.07 7.58 -17.66
N ILE A 145 -2.37 6.31 -17.86
CA ILE A 145 -2.46 5.31 -16.80
C ILE A 145 -1.61 4.13 -17.23
N ALA A 146 -0.74 3.63 -16.36
CA ALA A 146 0.15 2.55 -16.72
C ALA A 146 0.64 1.77 -15.49
N TRP A 147 1.03 0.52 -15.74
CA TRP A 147 1.77 -0.29 -14.79
C TRP A 147 3.27 0.02 -14.88
N TYR A 148 3.88 0.30 -13.76
CA TYR A 148 5.32 0.54 -13.66
C TYR A 148 5.99 -0.49 -12.75
N PRO A 149 7.13 -1.06 -13.18
CA PRO A 149 7.95 -1.88 -12.29
C PRO A 149 8.40 -1.07 -11.07
N ILE A 150 8.27 -1.64 -9.88
CA ILE A 150 8.60 -0.91 -8.64
C ILE A 150 10.09 -0.56 -8.52
N ASP A 151 10.96 -1.27 -9.23
CA ASP A 151 12.41 -1.02 -9.33
C ASP A 151 12.76 0.07 -10.38
N LYS A 152 11.79 0.49 -11.22
CA LYS A 152 11.98 1.48 -12.30
C LYS A 152 10.88 2.54 -12.29
N LEU A 153 10.60 3.08 -11.11
CA LEU A 153 9.58 4.12 -10.96
C LEU A 153 10.04 5.43 -11.61
N PRO A 154 9.16 6.11 -12.36
CA PRO A 154 9.40 7.46 -12.84
C PRO A 154 9.47 8.47 -11.70
N ASP A 155 9.62 9.75 -12.04
CA ASP A 155 9.45 10.82 -11.05
C ASP A 155 8.00 10.87 -10.59
N LEU A 156 7.83 10.81 -9.27
CA LEU A 156 6.52 10.75 -8.63
C LEU A 156 6.19 12.05 -7.92
N ALA A 157 4.93 12.43 -8.01
CA ALA A 157 4.37 13.52 -7.22
C ALA A 157 4.33 13.18 -5.72
N PHE A 158 4.40 14.20 -4.89
CA PHE A 158 4.27 14.11 -3.44
C PHE A 158 5.24 13.11 -2.80
N ASP A 159 4.78 12.47 -1.75
CA ASP A 159 5.48 11.39 -1.05
C ASP A 159 5.09 9.97 -1.55
N HIS A 160 4.52 9.88 -2.77
CA HIS A 160 3.97 8.63 -3.31
C HIS A 160 5.01 7.51 -3.43
N ARG A 161 6.29 7.84 -3.64
CA ARG A 161 7.38 6.86 -3.60
C ARG A 161 7.50 6.21 -2.21
N GLN A 162 7.27 6.98 -1.15
CA GLN A 162 7.27 6.45 0.21
C GLN A 162 6.06 5.54 0.46
N ILE A 163 4.88 5.93 -0.04
CA ILE A 163 3.66 5.11 0.06
C ILE A 163 3.86 3.76 -0.64
N ILE A 164 4.41 3.76 -1.87
CA ILE A 164 4.71 2.53 -2.62
C ILE A 164 5.69 1.64 -1.85
N LYS A 165 6.77 2.22 -1.32
CA LYS A 165 7.75 1.47 -0.52
C LYS A 165 7.10 0.82 0.70
N TYR A 166 6.22 1.54 1.39
CA TYR A 166 5.51 1.05 2.56
C TYR A 166 4.52 -0.06 2.19
N GLY A 167 3.78 0.11 1.08
CA GLY A 167 2.87 -0.90 0.54
C GLY A 167 3.59 -2.17 0.12
N HIS A 168 4.74 -2.06 -0.56
CA HIS A 168 5.57 -3.21 -0.92
C HIS A 168 6.05 -3.98 0.33
N GLN A 169 6.49 -3.27 1.36
CA GLN A 169 6.87 -3.92 2.61
C GLN A 169 5.70 -4.63 3.29
N ARG A 170 4.49 -4.03 3.27
CA ARG A 170 3.28 -4.65 3.77
C ARG A 170 2.93 -5.92 2.97
N LEU A 171 3.02 -5.86 1.65
CA LEU A 171 2.78 -7.01 0.77
C LEU A 171 3.76 -8.16 1.07
N ARG A 172 5.05 -7.85 1.21
CA ARG A 172 6.08 -8.83 1.61
C ARG A 172 5.71 -9.52 2.92
N ASN A 173 5.37 -8.74 3.94
CA ASN A 173 4.98 -9.30 5.24
C ASN A 173 3.73 -10.17 5.12
N LYS A 174 2.73 -9.74 4.36
CA LYS A 174 1.48 -10.49 4.17
C LYS A 174 1.66 -11.83 3.47
N LEU A 175 2.55 -11.93 2.51
CA LEU A 175 2.89 -13.20 1.87
C LEU A 175 3.38 -14.26 2.86
N GLU A 176 3.87 -13.82 4.00
CA GLU A 176 4.36 -14.76 5.02
C GLU A 176 3.27 -15.50 5.79
N TYR A 177 2.08 -14.89 5.94
CA TYR A 177 1.03 -15.42 6.83
C TYR A 177 -0.38 -15.41 6.25
N SER A 178 -0.60 -14.87 5.06
CA SER A 178 -1.92 -14.73 4.46
C SER A 178 -1.99 -15.34 3.05
N PRO A 179 -3.19 -15.70 2.58
CA PRO A 179 -3.39 -16.30 1.26
C PRO A 179 -3.38 -15.28 0.12
N ILE A 180 -2.95 -14.03 0.33
CA ILE A 180 -3.00 -12.94 -0.66
C ILE A 180 -2.34 -13.28 -2.02
N ALA A 181 -1.38 -14.22 -2.02
CA ALA A 181 -0.75 -14.70 -3.24
C ALA A 181 -1.74 -15.36 -4.20
N PHE A 182 -2.79 -15.98 -3.66
CA PHE A 182 -3.79 -16.71 -4.47
C PHE A 182 -4.74 -15.75 -5.22
N ASP A 183 -4.87 -14.50 -4.78
CA ASP A 183 -5.71 -13.50 -5.45
C ASP A 183 -5.21 -13.17 -6.87
N VAL A 184 -3.92 -13.42 -7.14
CA VAL A 184 -3.29 -13.13 -8.46
C VAL A 184 -2.97 -14.36 -9.27
N LEU A 185 -3.16 -15.55 -8.73
CA LEU A 185 -2.99 -16.80 -9.44
C LEU A 185 -4.29 -17.24 -10.13
N PRO A 186 -4.21 -18.00 -11.24
CA PRO A 186 -5.37 -18.67 -11.78
C PRO A 186 -5.88 -19.73 -10.79
N GLU A 187 -7.12 -20.18 -10.96
CA GLU A 187 -7.74 -21.20 -10.12
C GLU A 187 -6.91 -22.50 -10.07
N LEU A 188 -6.30 -22.85 -11.20
CA LEU A 188 -5.34 -23.97 -11.30
C LEU A 188 -3.94 -23.41 -11.57
N PHE A 189 -3.03 -23.66 -10.68
CA PHE A 189 -1.62 -23.24 -10.78
C PHE A 189 -0.68 -24.33 -10.28
N THR A 190 0.59 -24.20 -10.62
CA THR A 190 1.63 -25.11 -10.13
C THR A 190 2.34 -24.49 -8.91
N LEU A 191 2.99 -25.35 -8.11
CA LEU A 191 3.88 -24.86 -7.04
C LEU A 191 5.02 -23.99 -7.59
N SER A 192 5.43 -24.22 -8.84
CA SER A 192 6.43 -23.39 -9.52
C SER A 192 5.90 -21.98 -9.77
N ASP A 193 4.65 -21.83 -10.23
CA ASP A 193 4.04 -20.52 -10.46
C ASP A 193 3.92 -19.75 -9.14
N LEU A 194 3.50 -20.42 -8.09
CA LEU A 194 3.42 -19.81 -6.76
C LEU A 194 4.80 -19.43 -6.22
N TYR A 195 5.82 -20.30 -6.38
CA TYR A 195 7.19 -19.99 -5.98
C TYR A 195 7.76 -18.77 -6.73
N GLN A 196 7.50 -18.69 -8.02
CA GLN A 196 7.90 -17.58 -8.86
C GLN A 196 7.26 -16.25 -8.40
N LEU A 197 5.97 -16.28 -8.03
CA LEU A 197 5.30 -15.15 -7.44
C LEU A 197 5.98 -14.67 -6.15
N TYR A 198 6.27 -15.60 -5.24
CA TYR A 198 6.95 -15.28 -3.99
C TYR A 198 8.34 -14.69 -4.23
N THR A 199 9.13 -15.27 -5.15
CA THR A 199 10.46 -14.73 -5.48
C THR A 199 10.38 -13.34 -6.09
N THR A 200 9.37 -13.07 -6.93
CA THR A 200 9.14 -11.75 -7.54
C THR A 200 8.86 -10.67 -6.48
N VAL A 201 8.09 -10.97 -5.46
CA VAL A 201 7.73 -10.00 -4.41
C VAL A 201 8.81 -9.90 -3.33
N LEU A 202 9.38 -11.03 -2.90
CA LEU A 202 10.33 -11.09 -1.79
C LEU A 202 11.77 -10.79 -2.21
N GLY A 203 12.09 -10.93 -3.51
CA GLY A 203 13.42 -10.73 -4.08
C GLY A 203 14.34 -11.93 -3.92
N GLU A 204 15.60 -11.77 -4.32
CA GLU A 204 16.62 -12.82 -4.44
C GLU A 204 16.95 -13.57 -3.15
N ASN A 205 16.64 -12.99 -1.99
CA ASN A 205 16.87 -13.64 -0.69
C ASN A 205 15.88 -14.77 -0.38
N PHE A 206 14.88 -14.99 -1.23
CA PHE A 206 13.92 -16.09 -1.11
C PHE A 206 14.36 -17.28 -1.96
N SER A 207 15.38 -18.00 -1.51
CA SER A 207 16.12 -18.96 -2.37
C SER A 207 15.88 -20.44 -2.05
N ASP A 208 15.14 -20.80 -0.99
CA ASP A 208 14.97 -22.19 -0.61
C ASP A 208 13.57 -22.74 -0.94
N TYR A 209 13.48 -23.37 -2.12
CA TYR A 209 12.26 -24.00 -2.61
C TYR A 209 11.76 -25.13 -1.66
N SER A 210 12.66 -25.87 -1.04
CA SER A 210 12.28 -26.98 -0.15
C SER A 210 11.61 -26.45 1.13
N ASN A 211 12.16 -25.40 1.72
CA ASN A 211 11.56 -24.72 2.86
C ASN A 211 10.23 -24.04 2.50
N PHE A 212 10.14 -23.47 1.33
CA PHE A 212 8.89 -22.88 0.81
C PHE A 212 7.79 -23.94 0.70
N ARG A 213 8.05 -25.06 0.03
CA ARG A 213 7.09 -26.17 -0.11
C ARG A 213 6.62 -26.70 1.25
N ASN A 214 7.55 -26.95 2.17
CA ASN A 214 7.24 -27.43 3.52
C ASN A 214 6.37 -26.46 4.32
N ARG A 215 6.60 -25.14 4.14
CA ARG A 215 5.80 -24.09 4.77
C ARG A 215 4.37 -24.08 4.24
N LEU A 216 4.18 -24.16 2.92
CA LEU A 216 2.85 -24.19 2.30
C LEU A 216 2.01 -25.39 2.76
N ILE A 217 2.63 -26.57 2.84
CA ILE A 217 1.96 -27.77 3.35
C ILE A 217 1.49 -27.57 4.80
N LYS A 218 2.31 -26.93 5.64
CA LYS A 218 1.94 -26.62 7.04
C LYS A 218 0.78 -25.63 7.15
N LEU A 219 0.68 -24.68 6.24
CA LEU A 219 -0.40 -23.67 6.22
C LEU A 219 -1.75 -24.24 5.79
N LYS A 220 -1.78 -25.45 5.18
CA LYS A 220 -3.00 -26.11 4.69
C LYS A 220 -3.86 -25.26 3.75
N PHE A 221 -3.23 -24.39 2.97
CA PHE A 221 -3.91 -23.54 1.98
C PHE A 221 -4.11 -24.21 0.64
N LEU A 222 -3.48 -25.36 0.41
CA LEU A 222 -3.44 -26.05 -0.88
C LEU A 222 -4.00 -27.46 -0.75
N GLU A 223 -4.78 -27.84 -1.75
CA GLU A 223 -5.19 -29.23 -2.01
C GLU A 223 -4.57 -29.69 -3.33
N GLU A 224 -3.96 -30.87 -3.33
CA GLU A 224 -3.43 -31.48 -4.55
C GLU A 224 -4.59 -31.95 -5.43
N THR A 225 -4.52 -31.68 -6.74
CA THR A 225 -5.49 -32.14 -7.72
C THR A 225 -4.80 -32.85 -8.88
N GLU A 226 -5.49 -33.82 -9.48
CA GLU A 226 -5.05 -34.48 -10.72
C GLU A 226 -5.31 -33.65 -11.98
N MET A 227 -6.04 -32.54 -11.83
CA MET A 227 -6.31 -31.63 -12.95
C MET A 227 -5.03 -30.93 -13.41
N LYS A 228 -4.85 -30.83 -14.71
CA LYS A 228 -3.69 -30.15 -15.29
C LYS A 228 -4.05 -28.69 -15.59
N ALA A 229 -3.25 -27.75 -15.10
CA ALA A 229 -3.35 -26.37 -15.52
C ALA A 229 -3.06 -26.26 -17.03
N SER A 230 -4.01 -25.78 -17.80
CA SER A 230 -3.76 -25.48 -19.21
C SER A 230 -2.90 -24.21 -19.28
N ARG A 231 -1.65 -24.34 -19.71
CA ARG A 231 -0.85 -23.17 -20.09
C ARG A 231 -1.43 -22.65 -21.40
N GLY A 232 -2.07 -21.47 -21.35
CA GLY A 232 -2.44 -20.76 -22.56
C GLY A 232 -1.19 -20.52 -23.40
N SER A 233 -1.26 -20.92 -24.66
CA SER A 233 -0.26 -20.64 -25.71
C SER A 233 -0.29 -19.16 -26.08
#